data_2ffc1ceba759571e0e24827992ad00bb
#
_entry.id   2ffc1ceba759571e0e24827992ad00bb
#
_cell.length_a   1.000
_cell.length_b   1.000
_cell.length_c   1.000
_cell.angle_alpha   90.00
_cell.angle_beta   90.00
_cell.angle_gamma   90.00
#
_symmetry.space_group_name_H-M   'P 1'
#
loop_
_entity.id
_entity.type
_entity.pdbx_description
1 polymer ?
#
loop_
_entity_poly.entity_id
_entity_poly.type
_entity_poly.pdbx_seq_one_letter_code
_entity_poly.pdbx_strand_id
1 'polypeptide(L)'
;RSGDIGLAVIVPADFERRLVRGDRPALHVLVDGSQPNLEGIAQKLSALPMLRPATVPQRVEPIEIRVEYNVERRTAVQIVPALVGMIVTLTMLVFAAGAVVRERERGNMELLLSSPVAPAELLAGKLLPYVLIGFVQVTLILWFGAVLFEVPVRGSLPQLYLGTLLFISATLANGLLISTLTRTQFQAFQMAVMFLLPSILL
;
A
#
# COMPACT_ATOMS: atom_id res chain seq x y z
N ARG A 1 17.48 -4.23 16.16
CA ARG A 1 17.08 -4.09 14.74
C ARG A 1 15.59 -3.79 14.71
N SER A 2 15.23 -2.65 15.26
CA SER A 2 13.89 -2.08 15.15
C SER A 2 13.84 -1.36 13.81
N GLY A 3 12.86 -1.67 12.96
CA GLY A 3 12.68 -1.08 11.62
C GLY A 3 12.28 0.39 11.59
N ASP A 4 12.77 1.19 12.55
CA ASP A 4 12.37 2.58 12.77
C ASP A 4 13.28 3.61 12.06
N ILE A 5 14.35 3.15 11.37
CA ILE A 5 15.31 4.05 10.71
C ILE A 5 15.26 3.80 9.20
N GLY A 6 14.64 4.72 8.47
CA GLY A 6 14.58 4.65 7.01
C GLY A 6 15.81 5.21 6.28
N LEU A 7 16.64 6.04 6.97
CA LEU A 7 17.85 6.61 6.43
C LEU A 7 18.91 6.70 7.53
N ALA A 8 20.12 6.18 7.27
CA ALA A 8 21.25 6.29 8.16
C ALA A 8 22.46 6.88 7.43
N VAL A 9 23.13 7.84 8.06
CA VAL A 9 24.36 8.44 7.55
C VAL A 9 25.53 7.94 8.37
N ILE A 10 26.47 7.27 7.72
CA ILE A 10 27.70 6.79 8.34
C ILE A 10 28.83 7.77 7.97
N VAL A 11 29.38 8.41 8.99
CA VAL A 11 30.54 9.30 8.87
C VAL A 11 31.77 8.51 9.33
N PRO A 12 32.69 8.13 8.42
CA PRO A 12 33.94 7.47 8.79
C PRO A 12 34.84 8.40 9.62
N ALA A 13 35.67 7.83 10.50
CA ALA A 13 36.59 8.59 11.32
C ALA A 13 37.64 9.41 10.51
N ASP A 14 37.87 9.03 9.25
CA ASP A 14 38.79 9.67 8.32
C ASP A 14 38.06 10.56 7.29
N PHE A 15 36.88 11.09 7.62
CA PHE A 15 36.00 11.89 6.77
C PHE A 15 36.73 13.04 6.08
N GLU A 16 37.42 13.91 6.86
CA GLU A 16 38.13 15.08 6.34
C GLU A 16 39.22 14.68 5.34
N ARG A 17 39.95 13.61 5.66
CA ARG A 17 41.01 13.12 4.79
C ARG A 17 40.47 12.58 3.46
N ARG A 18 39.34 11.91 3.47
CA ARG A 18 38.64 11.41 2.27
C ARG A 18 38.11 12.55 1.43
N LEU A 19 37.54 13.58 2.09
CA LEU A 19 36.99 14.75 1.42
C LEU A 19 38.08 15.51 0.67
N VAL A 20 39.27 15.67 1.28
CA VAL A 20 40.44 16.40 0.67
C VAL A 20 41.10 15.55 -0.42
N ARG A 21 41.21 14.23 -0.26
CA ARG A 21 41.87 13.37 -1.25
C ARG A 21 40.98 13.05 -2.46
N GLY A 22 39.67 12.99 -2.29
CA GLY A 22 38.72 12.64 -3.35
C GLY A 22 38.92 11.28 -3.99
N ASP A 23 39.62 10.36 -3.27
CA ASP A 23 39.93 8.99 -3.74
C ASP A 23 38.90 7.96 -3.33
N ARG A 24 38.13 8.26 -2.29
CA ARG A 24 37.06 7.37 -1.74
C ARG A 24 35.88 8.19 -1.29
N PRO A 25 34.67 7.60 -1.22
CA PRO A 25 33.50 8.26 -0.67
C PRO A 25 33.75 8.75 0.75
N ALA A 26 33.44 10.01 1.01
CA ALA A 26 33.60 10.62 2.33
C ALA A 26 32.45 10.24 3.28
N LEU A 27 31.26 10.01 2.73
CA LEU A 27 30.04 9.64 3.47
C LEU A 27 29.40 8.41 2.85
N HIS A 28 28.84 7.55 3.68
CA HIS A 28 27.97 6.47 3.26
C HIS A 28 26.56 6.76 3.76
N VAL A 29 25.59 6.80 2.86
CA VAL A 29 24.18 6.96 3.17
C VAL A 29 23.49 5.64 2.92
N LEU A 30 23.02 5.00 3.99
CA LEU A 30 22.19 3.81 3.92
C LEU A 30 20.75 4.25 3.82
N VAL A 31 20.04 3.77 2.82
CA VAL A 31 18.64 4.08 2.56
C VAL A 31 17.83 2.81 2.53
N ASP A 32 16.70 2.81 3.21
CA ASP A 32 15.71 1.73 3.08
C ASP A 32 15.04 1.83 1.71
N GLY A 33 15.38 0.92 0.80
CA GLY A 33 14.81 0.84 -0.56
C GLY A 33 13.33 0.42 -0.60
N SER A 34 12.73 0.12 0.55
CA SER A 34 11.28 -0.09 0.64
C SER A 34 10.48 1.21 0.64
N GLN A 35 11.14 2.36 0.84
CA GLN A 35 10.51 3.68 0.89
C GLN A 35 11.00 4.59 -0.26
N PRO A 36 10.21 4.76 -1.35
CA PRO A 36 10.64 5.54 -2.53
C PRO A 36 10.98 7.00 -2.24
N ASN A 37 10.31 7.59 -1.24
CA ASN A 37 10.52 8.98 -0.87
C ASN A 37 11.92 9.25 -0.28
N LEU A 38 12.49 8.27 0.43
CA LEU A 38 13.79 8.41 1.07
C LEU A 38 14.94 8.39 0.05
N GLU A 39 14.79 7.65 -1.03
CA GLU A 39 15.78 7.63 -2.12
C GLU A 39 15.90 9.01 -2.80
N GLY A 40 14.77 9.67 -3.04
CA GLY A 40 14.76 11.04 -3.57
C GLY A 40 15.43 12.05 -2.64
N ILE A 41 15.29 11.88 -1.32
CA ILE A 41 15.97 12.72 -0.32
C ILE A 41 17.47 12.45 -0.33
N ALA A 42 17.89 11.19 -0.38
CA ALA A 42 19.30 10.82 -0.43
C ALA A 42 20.00 11.36 -1.70
N GLN A 43 19.33 11.31 -2.85
CA GLN A 43 19.85 11.92 -4.09
C GLN A 43 19.98 13.44 -3.99
N LYS A 44 19.02 14.12 -3.36
CA LYS A 44 19.13 15.57 -3.10
C LYS A 44 20.29 15.90 -2.16
N LEU A 45 20.53 15.07 -1.14
CA LEU A 45 21.68 15.23 -0.24
C LEU A 45 23.02 15.08 -0.99
N SER A 46 23.14 14.14 -1.91
CA SER A 46 24.35 13.96 -2.71
C SER A 46 24.64 15.13 -3.66
N ALA A 47 23.60 15.88 -4.04
CA ALA A 47 23.71 17.05 -4.92
C ALA A 47 24.10 18.34 -4.19
N LEU A 48 24.24 18.32 -2.85
CA LEU A 48 24.57 19.54 -2.09
C LEU A 48 25.98 20.06 -2.43
N PRO A 49 26.11 21.35 -2.84
CA PRO A 49 27.41 21.94 -3.22
C PRO A 49 28.45 21.96 -2.10
N MET A 50 27.98 21.95 -0.83
CA MET A 50 28.88 22.00 0.36
C MET A 50 29.80 20.78 0.46
N LEU A 51 29.46 19.68 -0.15
CA LEU A 51 30.22 18.42 -0.14
C LEU A 51 31.14 18.29 -1.37
N ARG A 52 31.15 19.30 -2.25
CA ARG A 52 31.96 19.34 -3.46
C ARG A 52 32.91 20.54 -3.42
N PRO A 53 34.07 20.46 -2.70
CA PRO A 53 35.07 21.54 -2.75
C PRO A 53 35.57 21.73 -4.19
N ALA A 54 35.38 22.91 -4.73
CA ALA A 54 35.73 23.24 -6.12
C ALA A 54 37.23 23.13 -6.43
N THR A 55 38.07 23.03 -5.40
CA THR A 55 39.53 23.04 -5.48
C THR A 55 40.20 21.70 -5.60
N VAL A 56 39.40 20.59 -5.44
CA VAL A 56 39.96 19.24 -5.47
C VAL A 56 39.34 18.45 -6.64
N PRO A 57 40.18 17.91 -7.55
CA PRO A 57 39.67 17.03 -8.61
C PRO A 57 39.12 15.75 -7.97
N GLN A 58 37.80 15.65 -7.88
CA GLN A 58 37.13 14.49 -7.32
C GLN A 58 37.10 13.37 -8.35
N ARG A 59 37.81 12.29 -8.05
CA ARG A 59 37.81 11.05 -8.84
C ARG A 59 36.60 10.15 -8.51
N VAL A 60 36.00 10.38 -7.35
CA VAL A 60 34.90 9.56 -6.83
C VAL A 60 33.83 10.49 -6.25
N GLU A 61 32.57 10.12 -6.37
CA GLU A 61 31.45 10.84 -5.74
C GLU A 61 31.66 10.90 -4.21
N PRO A 62 31.48 12.08 -3.57
CA PRO A 62 31.75 12.25 -2.13
C PRO A 62 30.78 11.49 -1.24
N ILE A 63 29.61 11.13 -1.77
CA ILE A 63 28.57 10.39 -1.06
C ILE A 63 28.29 9.08 -1.82
N GLU A 64 28.46 7.97 -1.14
CA GLU A 64 28.01 6.67 -1.62
C GLU A 64 26.62 6.37 -1.04
N ILE A 65 25.61 6.29 -1.90
CA ILE A 65 24.27 5.89 -1.50
C ILE A 65 24.19 4.37 -1.63
N ARG A 66 24.01 3.68 -0.50
CA ARG A 66 23.83 2.25 -0.44
C ARG A 66 22.37 1.95 -0.08
N VAL A 67 21.65 1.38 -1.01
CA VAL A 67 20.27 0.96 -0.82
C VAL A 67 20.26 -0.42 -0.17
N GLU A 68 19.77 -0.51 1.05
CA GLU A 68 19.51 -1.77 1.75
C GLU A 68 18.04 -2.16 1.51
N TYR A 69 17.72 -3.45 1.58
CA TYR A 69 16.43 -3.98 1.16
C TYR A 69 16.16 -3.67 -0.33
N ASN A 70 15.35 -4.16 -1.04
CA ASN A 70 15.05 -3.91 -2.47
C ASN A 70 16.23 -3.33 -3.30
N VAL A 71 17.44 -3.93 -3.18
CA VAL A 71 18.70 -3.49 -3.81
C VAL A 71 18.57 -3.39 -5.34
N GLU A 72 17.76 -4.27 -5.94
CA GLU A 72 17.50 -4.30 -7.38
C GLU A 72 16.47 -3.26 -7.85
N ARG A 73 15.99 -2.39 -6.94
CA ARG A 73 14.99 -1.34 -7.22
C ARG A 73 13.77 -1.86 -7.96
N ARG A 74 13.33 -3.06 -7.62
CA ARG A 74 12.14 -3.67 -8.25
C ARG A 74 10.89 -2.92 -7.78
N THR A 75 10.44 -1.98 -8.57
CA THR A 75 9.21 -1.20 -8.33
C THR A 75 8.01 -2.11 -8.06
N ALA A 76 7.98 -3.30 -8.66
CA ALA A 76 6.93 -4.29 -8.46
C ALA A 76 6.77 -4.73 -7.00
N VAL A 77 7.85 -4.83 -6.21
CA VAL A 77 7.80 -5.23 -4.80
C VAL A 77 6.98 -4.25 -3.95
N GLN A 78 6.92 -2.99 -4.34
CA GLN A 78 6.14 -1.95 -3.65
C GLN A 78 4.74 -1.80 -4.26
N ILE A 79 4.64 -1.84 -5.58
CA ILE A 79 3.38 -1.61 -6.28
C ILE A 79 2.40 -2.77 -6.06
N VAL A 80 2.84 -4.03 -6.06
CA VAL A 80 1.94 -5.18 -5.94
C VAL A 80 1.13 -5.16 -4.62
N PRO A 81 1.73 -4.98 -3.43
CA PRO A 81 0.94 -4.86 -2.19
C PRO A 81 -0.01 -3.66 -2.19
N ALA A 82 0.41 -2.51 -2.74
CA ALA A 82 -0.44 -1.33 -2.84
C ALA A 82 -1.65 -1.58 -3.75
N LEU A 83 -1.45 -2.26 -4.89
CA LEU A 83 -2.53 -2.66 -5.78
C LEU A 83 -3.51 -3.63 -5.10
N VAL A 84 -3.02 -4.59 -4.31
CA VAL A 84 -3.90 -5.47 -3.52
C VAL A 84 -4.84 -4.63 -2.67
N GLY A 85 -4.30 -3.73 -1.85
CA GLY A 85 -5.08 -2.86 -0.99
C GLY A 85 -6.09 -2.02 -1.77
N MET A 86 -5.65 -1.34 -2.82
CA MET A 86 -6.48 -0.45 -3.64
C MET A 86 -7.62 -1.19 -4.34
N ILE A 87 -7.31 -2.28 -5.04
CA ILE A 87 -8.31 -3.03 -5.82
C ILE A 87 -9.33 -3.69 -4.90
N VAL A 88 -8.87 -4.30 -3.80
CA VAL A 88 -9.77 -4.92 -2.82
C VAL A 88 -10.66 -3.87 -2.16
N THR A 89 -10.11 -2.72 -1.75
CA THR A 89 -10.89 -1.64 -1.15
C THR A 89 -11.98 -1.15 -2.10
N LEU A 90 -11.63 -0.81 -3.33
CA LEU A 90 -12.60 -0.32 -4.31
C LEU A 90 -13.70 -1.37 -4.56
N THR A 91 -13.32 -2.61 -4.82
CA THR A 91 -14.26 -3.67 -5.17
C THR A 91 -15.21 -3.97 -4.00
N MET A 92 -14.68 -4.10 -2.78
CA MET A 92 -15.48 -4.40 -1.59
C MET A 92 -16.40 -3.23 -1.21
N LEU A 93 -15.92 -1.98 -1.29
CA LEU A 93 -16.76 -0.79 -1.06
C LEU A 93 -17.93 -0.74 -2.03
N VAL A 94 -17.67 -0.89 -3.32
CA VAL A 94 -18.70 -0.83 -4.37
C VAL A 94 -19.71 -1.96 -4.21
N PHE A 95 -19.26 -3.18 -3.96
CA PHE A 95 -20.13 -4.32 -3.81
C PHE A 95 -21.01 -4.22 -2.56
N ALA A 96 -20.42 -3.85 -1.41
CA ALA A 96 -21.17 -3.71 -0.16
C ALA A 96 -22.17 -2.55 -0.24
N ALA A 97 -21.74 -1.37 -0.76
CA ALA A 97 -22.62 -0.24 -0.93
C ALA A 97 -23.78 -0.56 -1.90
N GLY A 98 -23.47 -1.19 -3.03
CA GLY A 98 -24.47 -1.58 -4.03
C GLY A 98 -25.41 -2.69 -3.57
N ALA A 99 -24.98 -3.60 -2.69
CA ALA A 99 -25.79 -4.74 -2.27
C ALA A 99 -27.11 -4.36 -1.58
N VAL A 100 -27.05 -3.34 -0.70
CA VAL A 100 -28.23 -2.86 0.04
C VAL A 100 -29.05 -1.88 -0.80
N VAL A 101 -28.38 -0.97 -1.51
CA VAL A 101 -29.05 0.03 -2.34
C VAL A 101 -29.82 -0.62 -3.48
N ARG A 102 -29.29 -1.70 -4.06
CA ARG A 102 -29.98 -2.47 -5.11
C ARG A 102 -31.33 -3.03 -4.65
N GLU A 103 -31.43 -3.51 -3.41
CA GLU A 103 -32.69 -4.00 -2.86
C GLU A 103 -33.68 -2.85 -2.64
N ARG A 104 -33.17 -1.69 -2.23
CA ARG A 104 -33.98 -0.49 -2.06
C ARG A 104 -34.54 0.01 -3.39
N GLU A 105 -33.71 0.08 -4.44
CA GLU A 105 -34.14 0.48 -5.80
C GLU A 105 -35.17 -0.48 -6.41
N ARG A 106 -35.08 -1.78 -6.09
CA ARG A 106 -36.01 -2.80 -6.59
C ARG A 106 -37.33 -2.89 -5.79
N GLY A 107 -37.47 -2.11 -4.72
CA GLY A 107 -38.66 -2.16 -3.85
C GLY A 107 -38.76 -3.42 -2.99
N ASN A 108 -37.72 -4.26 -2.93
CA ASN A 108 -37.73 -5.52 -2.21
C ASN A 108 -37.52 -5.36 -0.69
N MET A 109 -37.31 -4.14 -0.20
CA MET A 109 -37.05 -3.91 1.24
C MET A 109 -38.22 -4.33 2.13
N GLU A 110 -39.47 -4.13 1.69
CA GLU A 110 -40.66 -4.53 2.46
C GLU A 110 -40.73 -6.05 2.60
N LEU A 111 -40.44 -6.78 1.53
CA LEU A 111 -40.37 -8.26 1.54
C LEU A 111 -39.25 -8.76 2.46
N LEU A 112 -38.10 -8.09 2.50
CA LEU A 112 -36.99 -8.46 3.38
C LEU A 112 -37.34 -8.19 4.85
N LEU A 113 -38.04 -7.10 5.15
CA LEU A 113 -38.46 -6.74 6.50
C LEU A 113 -39.58 -7.60 7.02
N SER A 114 -40.41 -8.16 6.14
CA SER A 114 -41.49 -9.12 6.51
C SER A 114 -40.99 -10.56 6.68
N SER A 115 -39.74 -10.83 6.35
CA SER A 115 -39.10 -12.14 6.51
C SER A 115 -38.88 -12.47 8.00
N PRO A 116 -39.05 -13.71 8.44
CA PRO A 116 -38.77 -14.13 9.82
C PRO A 116 -37.26 -14.23 10.14
N VAL A 117 -36.40 -13.83 9.23
CA VAL A 117 -34.93 -13.89 9.36
C VAL A 117 -34.40 -12.62 10.07
N ALA A 118 -33.47 -12.79 11.01
CA ALA A 118 -32.87 -11.66 11.68
C ALA A 118 -32.09 -10.79 10.68
N PRO A 119 -32.17 -9.45 10.80
CA PRO A 119 -31.46 -8.52 9.89
C PRO A 119 -29.95 -8.78 9.78
N ALA A 120 -29.34 -9.22 10.88
CA ALA A 120 -27.91 -9.58 10.91
C ALA A 120 -27.60 -10.82 10.06
N GLU A 121 -28.45 -11.83 10.08
CA GLU A 121 -28.29 -13.06 9.29
C GLU A 121 -28.45 -12.75 7.79
N LEU A 122 -29.39 -11.89 7.46
CA LEU A 122 -29.62 -11.44 6.09
C LEU A 122 -28.42 -10.66 5.54
N LEU A 123 -27.87 -9.75 6.34
CA LEU A 123 -26.66 -9.03 5.97
C LEU A 123 -25.46 -9.96 5.87
N ALA A 124 -25.27 -10.87 6.82
CA ALA A 124 -24.17 -11.83 6.79
C ALA A 124 -24.25 -12.73 5.53
N GLY A 125 -25.44 -13.24 5.20
CA GLY A 125 -25.67 -14.03 3.99
C GLY A 125 -25.35 -13.27 2.69
N LYS A 126 -25.61 -11.95 2.65
CA LYS A 126 -25.26 -11.11 1.50
C LYS A 126 -23.78 -10.76 1.43
N LEU A 127 -23.10 -10.59 2.57
CA LEU A 127 -21.71 -10.20 2.62
C LEU A 127 -20.75 -11.38 2.46
N LEU A 128 -21.13 -12.58 2.90
CA LEU A 128 -20.30 -13.77 2.82
C LEU A 128 -19.74 -14.04 1.40
N PRO A 129 -20.54 -13.98 0.31
CA PRO A 129 -20.02 -14.13 -1.04
C PRO A 129 -18.95 -13.10 -1.39
N TYR A 130 -19.08 -11.86 -0.90
CA TYR A 130 -18.08 -10.81 -1.18
C TYR A 130 -16.78 -11.06 -0.44
N VAL A 131 -16.82 -11.63 0.77
CA VAL A 131 -15.63 -12.09 1.48
C VAL A 131 -14.88 -13.14 0.66
N LEU A 132 -15.60 -14.11 0.11
CA LEU A 132 -15.02 -15.15 -0.75
C LEU A 132 -14.40 -14.54 -2.02
N ILE A 133 -15.10 -13.62 -2.67
CA ILE A 133 -14.58 -12.89 -3.85
C ILE A 133 -13.30 -12.13 -3.48
N GLY A 134 -13.27 -11.47 -2.32
CA GLY A 134 -12.09 -10.77 -1.82
C GLY A 134 -10.89 -11.68 -1.62
N PHE A 135 -11.10 -12.88 -1.05
CA PHE A 135 -10.03 -13.87 -0.91
C PHE A 135 -9.50 -14.36 -2.26
N VAL A 136 -10.39 -14.67 -3.19
CA VAL A 136 -10.00 -15.07 -4.56
C VAL A 136 -9.20 -13.96 -5.22
N GLN A 137 -9.65 -12.71 -5.11
CA GLN A 137 -9.00 -11.55 -5.69
C GLN A 137 -7.59 -11.35 -5.12
N VAL A 138 -7.42 -11.40 -3.79
CA VAL A 138 -6.10 -11.30 -3.15
C VAL A 138 -5.19 -12.44 -3.59
N THR A 139 -5.71 -13.67 -3.62
CA THR A 139 -4.94 -14.83 -4.06
C THR A 139 -4.45 -14.68 -5.50
N LEU A 140 -5.33 -14.22 -6.40
CA LEU A 140 -4.96 -13.98 -7.80
C LEU A 140 -3.88 -12.89 -7.93
N ILE A 141 -4.03 -11.77 -7.21
CA ILE A 141 -3.04 -10.67 -7.30
C ILE A 141 -1.69 -11.14 -6.74
N LEU A 142 -1.67 -11.87 -5.62
CA LEU A 142 -0.44 -12.43 -5.06
C LEU A 142 0.20 -13.44 -6.01
N TRP A 143 -0.60 -14.31 -6.62
CA TRP A 143 -0.13 -15.30 -7.59
C TRP A 143 0.48 -14.63 -8.82
N PHE A 144 -0.21 -13.65 -9.41
CA PHE A 144 0.33 -12.88 -10.52
C PHE A 144 1.59 -12.09 -10.11
N GLY A 145 1.59 -11.49 -8.91
CA GLY A 145 2.75 -10.80 -8.37
C GLY A 145 3.98 -11.71 -8.25
N ALA A 146 3.77 -12.94 -7.81
CA ALA A 146 4.85 -13.92 -7.70
C ALA A 146 5.33 -14.44 -9.06
N VAL A 147 4.40 -14.73 -9.99
CA VAL A 147 4.74 -15.38 -11.28
C VAL A 147 5.26 -14.37 -12.31
N LEU A 148 4.62 -13.20 -12.46
CA LEU A 148 5.01 -12.22 -13.48
C LEU A 148 6.10 -11.25 -13.01
N PHE A 149 6.06 -10.89 -11.73
CA PHE A 149 6.95 -9.87 -11.18
C PHE A 149 8.00 -10.43 -10.23
N GLU A 150 8.01 -11.75 -10.02
CA GLU A 150 8.94 -12.44 -9.11
C GLU A 150 8.98 -11.81 -7.70
N VAL A 151 7.85 -11.27 -7.25
CA VAL A 151 7.74 -10.65 -5.93
C VAL A 151 7.75 -11.75 -4.86
N PRO A 152 8.79 -11.82 -4.00
CA PRO A 152 8.85 -12.87 -2.99
C PRO A 152 7.81 -12.62 -1.90
N VAL A 153 6.92 -13.58 -1.68
CA VAL A 153 6.02 -13.56 -0.53
C VAL A 153 6.84 -13.97 0.71
N ARG A 154 7.28 -12.98 1.48
CA ARG A 154 8.04 -13.20 2.73
C ARG A 154 7.08 -13.10 3.91
N GLY A 155 6.90 -14.19 4.65
CA GLY A 155 6.04 -14.25 5.83
C GLY A 155 5.11 -15.46 5.84
N SER A 156 4.26 -15.54 6.87
CA SER A 156 3.30 -16.65 6.98
C SER A 156 2.02 -16.34 6.22
N LEU A 157 1.66 -17.20 5.26
CA LEU A 157 0.42 -17.10 4.52
C LEU A 157 -0.84 -17.04 5.43
N PRO A 158 -0.94 -17.84 6.51
CA PRO A 158 -2.10 -17.75 7.42
C PRO A 158 -2.28 -16.37 8.05
N GLN A 159 -1.19 -15.72 8.46
CA GLN A 159 -1.26 -14.36 9.03
C GLN A 159 -1.70 -13.34 7.98
N LEU A 160 -1.23 -13.49 6.74
CA LEU A 160 -1.64 -12.64 5.63
C LEU A 160 -3.14 -12.78 5.35
N TYR A 161 -3.66 -14.02 5.28
CA TYR A 161 -5.08 -14.25 5.05
C TYR A 161 -5.95 -13.80 6.23
N LEU A 162 -5.47 -13.92 7.47
CA LEU A 162 -6.17 -13.38 8.64
C LEU A 162 -6.27 -11.85 8.57
N GLY A 163 -5.15 -11.17 8.26
CA GLY A 163 -5.14 -9.73 8.03
C GLY A 163 -6.07 -9.32 6.88
N THR A 164 -6.07 -10.08 5.79
CA THR A 164 -6.96 -9.88 4.64
C THR A 164 -8.43 -10.00 5.05
N LEU A 165 -8.79 -10.99 5.88
CA LEU A 165 -10.15 -11.16 6.39
C LEU A 165 -10.61 -9.93 7.19
N LEU A 166 -9.78 -9.46 8.10
CA LEU A 166 -10.07 -8.26 8.89
C LEU A 166 -10.21 -7.02 7.99
N PHE A 167 -9.32 -6.87 7.03
CA PHE A 167 -9.33 -5.76 6.07
C PHE A 167 -10.60 -5.77 5.20
N ILE A 168 -10.96 -6.92 4.63
CA ILE A 168 -12.18 -7.09 3.84
C ILE A 168 -13.41 -6.78 4.69
N SER A 169 -13.48 -7.30 5.92
CA SER A 169 -14.62 -7.09 6.83
C SER A 169 -14.79 -5.60 7.17
N ALA A 170 -13.69 -4.90 7.47
CA ALA A 170 -13.71 -3.46 7.73
C ALA A 170 -14.16 -2.66 6.49
N THR A 171 -13.69 -3.04 5.31
CA THR A 171 -14.05 -2.36 4.05
C THR A 171 -15.51 -2.61 3.68
N LEU A 172 -16.03 -3.83 3.88
CA LEU A 172 -17.44 -4.15 3.69
C LEU A 172 -18.34 -3.36 4.67
N ALA A 173 -17.92 -3.20 5.93
CA ALA A 173 -18.63 -2.38 6.91
C ALA A 173 -18.71 -0.91 6.46
N ASN A 174 -17.60 -0.35 5.94
CA ASN A 174 -17.59 1.00 5.36
C ASN A 174 -18.52 1.10 4.13
N GLY A 175 -18.55 0.09 3.27
CA GLY A 175 -19.49 0.02 2.15
C GLY A 175 -20.96 0.02 2.60
N LEU A 176 -21.28 -0.71 3.69
CA LEU A 176 -22.61 -0.67 4.29
C LEU A 176 -22.96 0.73 4.83
N LEU A 177 -22.02 1.42 5.48
CA LEU A 177 -22.24 2.82 5.91
C LEU A 177 -22.56 3.72 4.73
N ILE A 178 -21.83 3.61 3.62
CA ILE A 178 -22.12 4.36 2.39
C ILE A 178 -23.53 4.04 1.88
N SER A 179 -23.97 2.79 1.95
CA SER A 179 -25.31 2.37 1.53
C SER A 179 -26.44 3.03 2.32
N THR A 180 -26.19 3.40 3.58
CA THR A 180 -27.19 4.11 4.40
C THR A 180 -27.39 5.56 3.97
N LEU A 181 -26.36 6.17 3.41
CA LEU A 181 -26.36 7.57 2.97
C LEU A 181 -26.84 7.75 1.53
N THR A 182 -26.91 6.67 0.75
CA THR A 182 -27.20 6.72 -0.67
C THR A 182 -28.57 6.11 -0.98
N ARG A 183 -29.22 6.60 -2.03
CA ARG A 183 -30.55 6.12 -2.49
C ARG A 183 -30.49 5.35 -3.79
N THR A 184 -29.44 5.57 -4.59
CA THR A 184 -29.26 4.93 -5.89
C THR A 184 -27.88 4.25 -5.97
N GLN A 185 -27.77 3.19 -6.79
CA GLN A 185 -26.49 2.49 -7.01
C GLN A 185 -25.43 3.44 -7.58
N PHE A 186 -25.82 4.39 -8.42
CA PHE A 186 -24.91 5.37 -8.99
C PHE A 186 -24.32 6.28 -7.89
N GLN A 187 -25.19 6.78 -6.97
CA GLN A 187 -24.72 7.56 -5.81
C GLN A 187 -23.80 6.73 -4.92
N ALA A 188 -24.12 5.46 -4.69
CA ALA A 188 -23.29 4.55 -3.88
C ALA A 188 -21.90 4.37 -4.50
N PHE A 189 -21.82 4.17 -5.81
CA PHE A 189 -20.56 4.09 -6.55
C PHE A 189 -19.75 5.39 -6.44
N GLN A 190 -20.40 6.54 -6.66
CA GLN A 190 -19.74 7.84 -6.58
C GLN A 190 -19.19 8.12 -5.18
N MET A 191 -19.97 7.84 -4.14
CA MET A 191 -19.54 7.96 -2.74
C MET A 191 -18.38 7.02 -2.40
N ALA A 192 -18.42 5.76 -2.89
CA ALA A 192 -17.33 4.80 -2.70
C ALA A 192 -16.02 5.31 -3.32
N VAL A 193 -16.07 5.86 -4.52
CA VAL A 193 -14.89 6.46 -5.18
C VAL A 193 -14.40 7.70 -4.42
N MET A 194 -15.30 8.56 -3.97
CA MET A 194 -14.94 9.74 -3.17
C MET A 194 -14.31 9.36 -1.82
N PHE A 195 -14.74 8.25 -1.23
CA PHE A 195 -14.14 7.74 0.02
C PHE A 195 -12.75 7.12 -0.22
N LEU A 196 -12.57 6.51 -1.38
CA LEU A 196 -11.30 5.87 -1.76
C LEU A 196 -10.18 6.90 -1.98
N LEU A 197 -10.48 8.06 -2.60
CA LEU A 197 -9.47 9.07 -2.93
C LEU A 197 -8.66 9.56 -1.72
N PRO A 198 -9.27 9.98 -0.59
CA PRO A 198 -8.53 10.34 0.62
C PRO A 198 -7.73 9.17 1.20
N SER A 199 -8.28 7.95 1.13
CA SER A 199 -7.59 6.75 1.65
C SER A 199 -6.32 6.38 0.89
N ILE A 200 -6.18 6.82 -0.37
CA ILE A 200 -4.97 6.61 -1.17
C ILE A 200 -3.97 7.74 -0.95
N LEU A 201 -4.45 8.96 -0.66
CA LEU A 201 -3.59 10.15 -0.54
C LEU A 201 -3.00 10.32 0.87
N LEU A 202 -3.61 9.74 1.90
CA LEU A 202 -3.15 9.73 3.29
C LEU A 202 -2.29 8.51 3.59
#